data_ffa6c0ab693c20597794e5092cb9b597
#
_entry.id   ffa6c0ab693c20597794e5092cb9b597
#
_cell.length_a   1.000
_cell.length_b   1.000
_cell.length_c   1.000
_cell.angle_alpha   90.00
_cell.angle_beta   90.00
_cell.angle_gamma   90.00
#
_symmetry.space_group_name_H-M   'P 1'
#
loop_
_entity.id
_entity.type
_entity.pdbx_description
1 polymer ?
#
loop_
_entity_poly.entity_id
_entity_poly.type
_entity_poly.pdbx_seq_one_letter_code
_entity_poly.pdbx_strand_id
1 'polypeptide(L)'
;MKSDPAAAPSAEPRYRLNRGDLLFGLAVLVVYGVATAIAIFGRHVIVDRAETVAESLLAGHFDAASLKGTVDTVDINGHYYLAVGPLQIIPYLPFAYFHVLRGLASYLIALAFGVPAAWLALPLARAYGARGKTAYWIAAFVAGGSLLLYCSVFGNFYLLAHCESFLTLTVFLIEWADRRRPAVLGSMLAISFLARPTTILAAIPFGLVLVWQRRDAVLAALQLGLPIGIAIAFYGWYNWVRFGSPLETGYAISYLTDPSLEARRQLGVFSLSQVPENLRLALLALPEGLGHFPYLTVDRFGLSMLLVSPALLTSLWAGFRDRAAQLLWIAAALVAVPVFLYYGGGADQYGFRYSLDFTPFLVALVALGSSRWKGWPERLLIGISVAS
;
A
#
# COMPACT_ATOMS: atom_id res chain seq x y z
N MET A 1 12.37 -23.58 24.55
CA MET A 1 12.79 -24.33 23.37
C MET A 1 13.44 -23.32 22.42
N LYS A 2 14.78 -23.30 22.35
CA LYS A 2 15.54 -22.43 21.45
C LYS A 2 15.32 -22.97 20.03
N SER A 3 14.60 -22.27 19.20
CA SER A 3 14.54 -22.56 17.76
C SER A 3 15.92 -22.29 17.18
N ASP A 4 16.52 -23.30 16.62
CA ASP A 4 17.80 -23.24 15.92
C ASP A 4 17.67 -22.27 14.72
N PRO A 5 18.41 -21.17 14.65
CA PRO A 5 18.33 -20.22 13.55
C PRO A 5 18.94 -20.75 12.24
N ALA A 6 19.49 -21.97 12.24
CA ALA A 6 20.18 -22.59 11.10
C ALA A 6 19.38 -23.72 10.42
N ALA A 7 18.11 -23.93 10.73
CA ALA A 7 17.31 -24.91 10.02
C ALA A 7 17.21 -24.51 8.54
N ALA A 8 17.80 -25.34 7.67
CA ALA A 8 17.69 -25.18 6.21
C ALA A 8 16.19 -25.07 5.81
N PRO A 9 15.85 -24.21 4.85
CA PRO A 9 14.46 -24.04 4.43
C PRO A 9 13.90 -25.39 3.97
N SER A 10 12.75 -25.78 4.52
CA SER A 10 12.06 -27.01 4.14
C SER A 10 11.72 -26.95 2.65
N ALA A 11 11.99 -28.03 1.90
CA ALA A 11 11.70 -28.10 0.46
C ALA A 11 10.19 -28.04 0.15
N GLU A 12 9.32 -28.31 1.11
CA GLU A 12 7.88 -28.19 0.96
C GLU A 12 7.37 -26.83 1.45
N PRO A 13 6.43 -26.19 0.73
CA PRO A 13 5.81 -24.95 1.19
C PRO A 13 5.12 -25.21 2.53
N ARG A 14 5.43 -24.40 3.54
CA ARG A 14 4.83 -24.49 4.89
C ARG A 14 3.33 -24.24 4.88
N TYR A 15 2.80 -23.74 3.78
CA TYR A 15 1.40 -23.39 3.64
C TYR A 15 0.76 -24.17 2.47
N ARG A 16 -0.24 -25.03 2.80
CA ARG A 16 -1.13 -25.66 1.82
C ARG A 16 -2.51 -25.06 1.95
N LEU A 17 -3.06 -24.58 0.84
CA LEU A 17 -4.45 -24.08 0.79
C LEU A 17 -5.42 -25.22 1.15
N ASN A 18 -6.34 -24.94 2.04
CA ASN A 18 -7.43 -25.81 2.37
C ASN A 18 -8.77 -25.25 1.85
N ARG A 19 -9.84 -26.05 1.95
CA ARG A 19 -11.17 -25.64 1.48
C ARG A 19 -11.65 -24.34 2.14
N GLY A 20 -11.36 -24.15 3.44
CA GLY A 20 -11.73 -22.92 4.16
C GLY A 20 -11.03 -21.68 3.62
N ASP A 21 -9.76 -21.82 3.18
CA ASP A 21 -8.98 -20.73 2.62
C ASP A 21 -9.53 -20.28 1.25
N LEU A 22 -9.97 -21.25 0.44
CA LEU A 22 -10.63 -20.96 -0.84
C LEU A 22 -11.99 -20.29 -0.64
N LEU A 23 -12.78 -20.77 0.33
CA LEU A 23 -14.05 -20.14 0.68
C LEU A 23 -13.87 -18.73 1.21
N PHE A 24 -12.85 -18.48 2.02
CA PHE A 24 -12.51 -17.14 2.47
C PHE A 24 -12.12 -16.23 1.28
N GLY A 25 -11.29 -16.70 0.35
CA GLY A 25 -10.94 -15.95 -0.86
C GLY A 25 -12.16 -15.64 -1.74
N LEU A 26 -13.07 -16.60 -1.89
CA LEU A 26 -14.33 -16.37 -2.61
C LEU A 26 -15.21 -15.33 -1.90
N ALA A 27 -15.30 -15.38 -0.56
CA ALA A 27 -16.05 -14.38 0.21
C ALA A 27 -15.46 -12.97 0.03
N VAL A 28 -14.12 -12.83 0.07
CA VAL A 28 -13.44 -11.56 -0.22
C VAL A 28 -13.78 -11.06 -1.62
N LEU A 29 -13.69 -11.92 -2.64
CA LEU A 29 -14.00 -11.58 -4.02
C LEU A 29 -15.45 -11.08 -4.16
N VAL A 30 -16.40 -11.78 -3.53
CA VAL A 30 -17.82 -11.40 -3.57
C VAL A 30 -18.05 -10.04 -2.88
N VAL A 31 -17.51 -9.86 -1.66
CA VAL A 31 -17.66 -8.60 -0.90
C VAL A 31 -17.08 -7.42 -1.69
N TYR A 32 -15.85 -7.55 -2.19
CA TYR A 32 -15.18 -6.50 -2.96
C TYR A 32 -15.91 -6.24 -4.27
N GLY A 33 -16.35 -7.28 -4.98
CA GLY A 33 -17.10 -7.15 -6.23
C GLY A 33 -18.44 -6.46 -6.04
N VAL A 34 -19.20 -6.81 -5.00
CA VAL A 34 -20.48 -6.14 -4.67
C VAL A 34 -20.25 -4.69 -4.26
N ALA A 35 -19.26 -4.42 -3.40
CA ALA A 35 -18.94 -3.06 -2.97
C ALA A 35 -18.50 -2.19 -4.16
N THR A 36 -17.68 -2.74 -5.07
CA THR A 36 -17.29 -2.04 -6.31
C THR A 36 -18.49 -1.80 -7.23
N ALA A 37 -19.39 -2.76 -7.40
CA ALA A 37 -20.60 -2.57 -8.17
C ALA A 37 -21.45 -1.44 -7.59
N ILE A 38 -21.65 -1.38 -6.28
CA ILE A 38 -22.36 -0.30 -5.59
C ILE A 38 -21.65 1.04 -5.84
N ALA A 39 -20.32 1.10 -5.77
CA ALA A 39 -19.56 2.30 -6.02
C ALA A 39 -19.70 2.80 -7.48
N ILE A 40 -19.72 1.88 -8.45
CA ILE A 40 -19.93 2.19 -9.87
C ILE A 40 -21.36 2.73 -10.11
N PHE A 41 -22.38 2.08 -9.56
CA PHE A 41 -23.78 2.52 -9.70
C PHE A 41 -24.08 3.84 -8.98
N GLY A 42 -23.39 4.13 -7.88
CA GLY A 42 -23.55 5.36 -7.10
C GLY A 42 -22.77 6.57 -7.64
N ARG A 43 -21.90 6.39 -8.64
CA ARG A 43 -21.03 7.44 -9.19
C ARG A 43 -21.09 7.43 -10.70
N HIS A 44 -20.94 8.62 -11.32
CA HIS A 44 -20.67 8.67 -12.76
C HIS A 44 -19.30 8.06 -13.04
N VAL A 45 -19.25 7.10 -13.96
CA VAL A 45 -18.00 6.50 -14.44
C VAL A 45 -17.22 7.58 -15.18
N ILE A 46 -16.07 7.94 -14.66
CA ILE A 46 -15.17 8.93 -15.24
C ILE A 46 -13.90 8.20 -15.70
N VAL A 47 -13.43 8.53 -16.90
CA VAL A 47 -12.14 8.03 -17.40
C VAL A 47 -11.04 8.52 -16.46
N ASP A 48 -10.28 7.57 -15.92
CA ASP A 48 -9.16 7.87 -15.02
C ASP A 48 -8.03 8.55 -15.83
N ARG A 49 -7.38 9.54 -15.25
CA ARG A 49 -6.25 10.24 -15.90
C ARG A 49 -5.08 9.29 -16.21
N ALA A 50 -4.88 8.25 -15.41
CA ALA A 50 -3.91 7.21 -15.69
C ALA A 50 -4.24 6.41 -16.96
N GLU A 51 -5.52 6.19 -17.25
CA GLU A 51 -5.99 5.56 -18.50
C GLU A 51 -5.64 6.45 -19.71
N THR A 52 -5.88 7.76 -19.60
CA THR A 52 -5.49 8.72 -20.63
C THR A 52 -3.97 8.74 -20.87
N VAL A 53 -3.15 8.69 -19.81
CA VAL A 53 -1.70 8.58 -19.95
C VAL A 53 -1.29 7.27 -20.61
N ALA A 54 -1.95 6.16 -20.29
CA ALA A 54 -1.69 4.87 -20.92
C ALA A 54 -2.01 4.90 -22.43
N GLU A 55 -3.12 5.55 -22.84
CA GLU A 55 -3.44 5.78 -24.25
C GLU A 55 -2.34 6.60 -24.95
N SER A 56 -1.86 7.68 -24.32
CA SER A 56 -0.76 8.49 -24.85
C SER A 56 0.56 7.72 -24.98
N LEU A 57 0.90 6.89 -23.98
CA LEU A 57 2.11 6.05 -24.02
C LEU A 57 2.07 5.07 -25.21
N LEU A 58 0.92 4.48 -25.51
CA LEU A 58 0.75 3.61 -26.67
C LEU A 58 0.89 4.36 -28.00
N ALA A 59 0.58 5.68 -28.02
CA ALA A 59 0.82 6.55 -29.15
C ALA A 59 2.27 7.10 -29.22
N GLY A 60 3.16 6.70 -28.29
CA GLY A 60 4.55 7.12 -28.24
C GLY A 60 4.80 8.43 -27.48
N HIS A 61 3.82 8.92 -26.70
CA HIS A 61 3.91 10.17 -25.95
C HIS A 61 3.82 9.92 -24.45
N PHE A 62 4.62 10.68 -23.65
CA PHE A 62 4.55 10.64 -22.18
C PHE A 62 3.64 11.71 -21.60
N ASP A 63 3.21 12.68 -22.40
CA ASP A 63 2.28 13.75 -22.06
C ASP A 63 0.91 13.52 -22.65
N ALA A 64 -0.10 14.20 -22.11
CA ALA A 64 -1.45 14.18 -22.64
C ALA A 64 -2.10 15.57 -22.53
N ALA A 65 -2.53 16.15 -23.67
CA ALA A 65 -3.10 17.48 -23.72
C ALA A 65 -4.38 17.63 -22.85
N SER A 66 -5.12 16.56 -22.64
CA SER A 66 -6.32 16.51 -21.79
C SER A 66 -6.04 16.67 -20.30
N LEU A 67 -4.78 16.58 -19.88
CA LEU A 67 -4.36 16.81 -18.48
C LEU A 67 -4.26 18.31 -18.14
N LYS A 68 -4.31 19.21 -19.14
CA LYS A 68 -4.19 20.66 -18.91
C LYS A 68 -5.14 21.16 -17.82
N GLY A 69 -4.58 21.82 -16.80
CA GLY A 69 -5.34 22.39 -15.68
C GLY A 69 -5.92 21.37 -14.69
N THR A 70 -5.54 20.10 -14.79
CA THR A 70 -5.95 19.09 -13.79
C THR A 70 -4.92 19.00 -12.65
N VAL A 71 -5.39 18.60 -11.46
CA VAL A 71 -4.55 18.45 -10.24
C VAL A 71 -3.43 17.42 -10.49
N ASP A 72 -2.26 17.63 -9.88
CA ASP A 72 -1.06 16.80 -10.01
C ASP A 72 -0.52 16.70 -11.44
N THR A 73 -0.87 17.65 -12.30
CA THR A 73 -0.30 17.79 -13.64
C THR A 73 0.86 18.78 -13.63
N VAL A 74 1.93 18.45 -14.30
CA VAL A 74 3.09 19.30 -14.53
C VAL A 74 3.05 19.81 -15.95
N ASP A 75 3.13 21.14 -16.11
CA ASP A 75 3.28 21.80 -17.43
C ASP A 75 4.75 22.09 -17.68
N ILE A 76 5.30 21.52 -18.73
CA ILE A 76 6.65 21.83 -19.23
C ILE A 76 6.55 22.24 -20.69
N ASN A 77 6.67 23.53 -20.96
CA ASN A 77 6.61 24.10 -22.31
C ASN A 77 5.35 23.72 -23.11
N GLY A 78 4.20 23.59 -22.43
CA GLY A 78 2.91 23.21 -23.06
C GLY A 78 2.69 21.70 -23.19
N HIS A 79 3.60 20.89 -22.67
CA HIS A 79 3.44 19.43 -22.51
C HIS A 79 2.98 19.12 -21.09
N TYR A 80 1.91 18.36 -20.98
CA TYR A 80 1.24 18.10 -19.69
C TYR A 80 1.46 16.66 -19.22
N TYR A 81 2.21 16.51 -18.11
CA TYR A 81 2.60 15.22 -17.53
C TYR A 81 1.90 14.99 -16.20
N LEU A 82 1.41 13.79 -15.96
CA LEU A 82 0.84 13.40 -14.68
C LEU A 82 1.96 13.03 -13.69
N ALA A 83 1.99 13.66 -12.51
CA ALA A 83 3.01 13.41 -11.47
C ALA A 83 2.72 12.12 -10.69
N VAL A 84 2.93 10.96 -11.34
CA VAL A 84 2.68 9.63 -10.75
C VAL A 84 3.79 8.65 -11.08
N GLY A 85 3.89 7.59 -10.28
CA GLY A 85 4.81 6.49 -10.51
C GLY A 85 4.44 5.63 -11.73
N PRO A 86 5.40 4.93 -12.34
CA PRO A 86 5.14 4.16 -13.56
C PRO A 86 4.18 2.97 -13.33
N LEU A 87 4.20 2.34 -12.15
CA LEU A 87 3.32 1.20 -11.88
C LEU A 87 1.85 1.61 -11.85
N GLN A 88 1.54 2.86 -11.46
CA GLN A 88 0.18 3.39 -11.51
C GLN A 88 -0.39 3.54 -12.94
N ILE A 89 0.44 3.43 -13.98
CA ILE A 89 0.04 3.55 -15.39
C ILE A 89 0.10 2.19 -16.10
N ILE A 90 1.11 1.37 -15.83
CA ILE A 90 1.37 0.11 -16.53
C ILE A 90 0.13 -0.82 -16.57
N PRO A 91 -0.64 -1.02 -15.50
CA PRO A 91 -1.81 -1.90 -15.53
C PRO A 91 -2.94 -1.44 -16.46
N TYR A 92 -2.97 -0.16 -16.83
CA TYR A 92 -3.96 0.36 -17.78
C TYR A 92 -3.61 0.07 -19.25
N LEU A 93 -2.33 -0.22 -19.56
CA LEU A 93 -1.89 -0.43 -20.95
C LEU A 93 -2.68 -1.50 -21.71
N PRO A 94 -3.01 -2.68 -21.13
CA PRO A 94 -3.83 -3.67 -21.86
C PRO A 94 -5.21 -3.13 -22.21
N PHE A 95 -5.87 -2.42 -21.30
CA PHE A 95 -7.20 -1.85 -21.53
C PHE A 95 -7.18 -0.76 -22.59
N ALA A 96 -6.18 0.11 -22.55
CA ALA A 96 -5.95 1.14 -23.56
C ALA A 96 -5.62 0.53 -24.94
N TYR A 97 -4.78 -0.52 -24.99
CA TYR A 97 -4.40 -1.18 -26.24
C TYR A 97 -5.61 -1.84 -26.94
N PHE A 98 -6.44 -2.54 -26.18
CA PHE A 98 -7.64 -3.19 -26.72
C PHE A 98 -8.86 -2.28 -26.83
N HIS A 99 -8.77 -1.03 -26.38
CA HIS A 99 -9.88 -0.05 -26.32
C HIS A 99 -11.13 -0.58 -25.61
N VAL A 100 -10.94 -1.33 -24.51
CA VAL A 100 -12.02 -1.99 -23.77
C VAL A 100 -12.19 -1.38 -22.38
N LEU A 101 -13.42 -1.39 -21.87
CA LEU A 101 -13.78 -1.06 -20.48
C LEU A 101 -13.32 0.34 -20.04
N ARG A 102 -13.29 1.31 -20.97
CA ARG A 102 -12.90 2.68 -20.70
C ARG A 102 -13.72 3.27 -19.56
N GLY A 103 -13.03 3.84 -18.56
CA GLY A 103 -13.62 4.31 -17.30
C GLY A 103 -13.90 3.21 -16.27
N LEU A 104 -14.00 1.93 -16.68
CA LEU A 104 -14.15 0.80 -15.77
C LEU A 104 -12.82 0.12 -15.45
N ALA A 105 -11.78 0.36 -16.25
CA ALA A 105 -10.47 -0.26 -16.12
C ALA A 105 -9.89 -0.04 -14.71
N SER A 106 -9.98 1.17 -14.16
CA SER A 106 -9.48 1.52 -12.82
C SER A 106 -10.11 0.66 -11.71
N TYR A 107 -11.41 0.38 -11.77
CA TYR A 107 -12.10 -0.48 -10.81
C TYR A 107 -11.63 -1.92 -10.90
N LEU A 108 -11.50 -2.46 -12.12
CA LEU A 108 -11.06 -3.84 -12.33
C LEU A 108 -9.59 -4.03 -11.91
N ILE A 109 -8.74 -3.06 -12.23
CA ILE A 109 -7.33 -3.09 -11.81
C ILE A 109 -7.24 -3.03 -10.28
N ALA A 110 -7.99 -2.12 -9.63
CA ALA A 110 -8.01 -2.02 -8.17
C ALA A 110 -8.47 -3.33 -7.51
N LEU A 111 -9.50 -4.00 -8.05
CA LEU A 111 -9.92 -5.34 -7.62
C LEU A 111 -8.84 -6.39 -7.84
N ALA A 112 -8.16 -6.37 -9.00
CA ALA A 112 -7.11 -7.33 -9.33
C ALA A 112 -5.92 -7.30 -8.37
N PHE A 113 -5.63 -6.16 -7.75
CA PHE A 113 -4.61 -6.03 -6.71
C PHE A 113 -5.19 -6.17 -5.30
N GLY A 114 -6.34 -5.59 -5.02
CA GLY A 114 -6.93 -5.54 -3.69
C GLY A 114 -7.45 -6.88 -3.19
N VAL A 115 -8.15 -7.65 -4.04
CA VAL A 115 -8.68 -8.96 -3.67
C VAL A 115 -7.57 -9.96 -3.30
N PRO A 116 -6.50 -10.13 -4.11
CA PRO A 116 -5.37 -10.96 -3.71
C PRO A 116 -4.66 -10.43 -2.46
N ALA A 117 -4.52 -9.12 -2.29
CA ALA A 117 -3.91 -8.53 -1.10
C ALA A 117 -4.68 -8.88 0.17
N ALA A 118 -6.00 -8.77 0.14
CA ALA A 118 -6.88 -9.15 1.25
C ALA A 118 -6.88 -10.66 1.52
N TRP A 119 -6.92 -11.48 0.48
CA TRP A 119 -6.86 -12.94 0.61
C TRP A 119 -5.53 -13.41 1.18
N LEU A 120 -4.40 -12.86 0.70
CA LEU A 120 -3.06 -13.20 1.16
C LEU A 120 -2.77 -12.74 2.59
N ALA A 121 -3.62 -11.92 3.21
CA ALA A 121 -3.55 -11.64 4.64
C ALA A 121 -3.70 -12.90 5.50
N LEU A 122 -4.41 -13.93 5.01
CA LEU A 122 -4.56 -15.21 5.71
C LEU A 122 -3.25 -16.01 5.78
N PRO A 123 -2.55 -16.31 4.67
CA PRO A 123 -1.22 -16.90 4.73
C PRO A 123 -0.19 -16.01 5.44
N LEU A 124 -0.27 -14.68 5.30
CA LEU A 124 0.57 -13.76 6.06
C LEU A 124 0.38 -13.95 7.57
N ALA A 125 -0.87 -13.95 8.05
CA ALA A 125 -1.16 -14.14 9.47
C ALA A 125 -0.62 -15.47 9.99
N ARG A 126 -0.76 -16.55 9.22
CA ARG A 126 -0.22 -17.87 9.57
C ARG A 126 1.30 -17.93 9.57
N ALA A 127 1.94 -17.28 8.61
CA ALA A 127 3.40 -17.19 8.52
C ALA A 127 4.03 -16.54 9.76
N TYR A 128 3.28 -15.61 10.39
CA TYR A 128 3.70 -14.92 11.61
C TYR A 128 3.05 -15.48 12.89
N GLY A 129 2.54 -16.72 12.86
CA GLY A 129 2.20 -17.49 14.06
C GLY A 129 0.73 -17.53 14.45
N ALA A 130 -0.15 -16.83 13.75
CA ALA A 130 -1.59 -16.94 14.00
C ALA A 130 -2.12 -18.33 13.58
N ARG A 131 -2.98 -18.97 14.41
CA ARG A 131 -3.46 -20.32 14.18
C ARG A 131 -4.99 -20.39 14.17
N GLY A 132 -5.52 -21.40 13.47
CA GLY A 132 -6.94 -21.71 13.48
C GLY A 132 -7.81 -20.50 13.16
N LYS A 133 -8.85 -20.26 13.97
CA LYS A 133 -9.80 -19.15 13.79
C LYS A 133 -9.14 -17.76 13.92
N THR A 134 -8.05 -17.63 14.69
CA THR A 134 -7.36 -16.33 14.85
C THR A 134 -6.77 -15.82 13.55
N ALA A 135 -6.23 -16.71 12.71
CA ALA A 135 -5.73 -16.31 11.39
C ALA A 135 -6.85 -15.75 10.49
N TYR A 136 -8.05 -16.35 10.52
CA TYR A 136 -9.22 -15.84 9.79
C TYR A 136 -9.72 -14.49 10.34
N TRP A 137 -9.69 -14.29 11.67
CA TRP A 137 -10.03 -13.00 12.25
C TRP A 137 -9.08 -11.89 11.77
N ILE A 138 -7.77 -12.14 11.76
CA ILE A 138 -6.77 -11.18 11.26
C ILE A 138 -6.97 -10.93 9.76
N ALA A 139 -7.23 -11.97 8.98
CA ALA A 139 -7.50 -11.82 7.55
C ALA A 139 -8.81 -11.06 7.28
N ALA A 140 -9.86 -11.30 8.04
CA ALA A 140 -11.13 -10.56 7.97
C ALA A 140 -10.93 -9.08 8.36
N PHE A 141 -10.09 -8.80 9.36
CA PHE A 141 -9.68 -7.44 9.68
C PHE A 141 -9.03 -6.74 8.48
N VAL A 142 -8.07 -7.38 7.82
CA VAL A 142 -7.42 -6.78 6.65
C VAL A 142 -8.42 -6.58 5.50
N ALA A 143 -9.28 -7.57 5.27
CA ALA A 143 -10.24 -7.54 4.16
C ALA A 143 -11.38 -6.53 4.33
N GLY A 144 -11.90 -6.34 5.55
CA GLY A 144 -13.08 -5.52 5.79
C GLY A 144 -12.87 -4.37 6.77
N GLY A 145 -11.84 -4.45 7.63
CA GLY A 145 -11.58 -3.48 8.71
C GLY A 145 -10.32 -2.65 8.49
N SER A 146 -9.79 -2.60 7.27
CA SER A 146 -8.67 -1.75 6.91
C SER A 146 -9.00 -0.87 5.70
N LEU A 147 -8.21 0.17 5.48
CA LEU A 147 -8.35 1.05 4.32
C LEU A 147 -8.12 0.34 2.97
N LEU A 148 -7.68 -0.92 2.98
CA LEU A 148 -7.48 -1.70 1.76
C LEU A 148 -8.79 -1.90 0.99
N LEU A 149 -9.92 -2.17 1.70
CA LEU A 149 -11.24 -2.29 1.07
C LEU A 149 -11.59 -0.99 0.35
N TYR A 150 -11.51 0.15 1.04
CA TYR A 150 -11.78 1.46 0.45
C TYR A 150 -10.94 1.70 -0.81
N CYS A 151 -9.61 1.50 -0.72
CA CYS A 151 -8.72 1.71 -1.86
C CYS A 151 -9.00 0.77 -3.04
N SER A 152 -9.51 -0.43 -2.76
CA SER A 152 -9.79 -1.44 -3.80
C SER A 152 -11.13 -1.23 -4.50
N VAL A 153 -12.10 -0.59 -3.83
CA VAL A 153 -13.47 -0.42 -4.31
C VAL A 153 -13.63 0.85 -5.13
N PHE A 154 -12.95 1.92 -4.75
CA PHE A 154 -13.00 3.19 -5.47
C PHE A 154 -11.87 3.27 -6.49
N GLY A 155 -12.11 2.74 -7.69
CA GLY A 155 -11.16 2.71 -8.80
C GLY A 155 -10.59 4.08 -9.16
N ASN A 156 -9.39 4.38 -8.63
CA ASN A 156 -8.67 5.63 -8.84
C ASN A 156 -7.18 5.31 -8.73
N PHE A 157 -6.37 5.84 -9.64
CA PHE A 157 -4.92 5.56 -9.68
C PHE A 157 -4.18 5.95 -8.40
N TYR A 158 -4.63 6.96 -7.66
CA TYR A 158 -4.05 7.31 -6.35
C TYR A 158 -4.25 6.20 -5.31
N LEU A 159 -5.44 5.57 -5.33
CA LEU A 159 -5.80 4.49 -4.41
C LEU A 159 -5.17 3.16 -4.84
N LEU A 160 -5.07 2.95 -6.15
CA LEU A 160 -4.46 1.77 -6.77
C LEU A 160 -3.03 1.55 -6.28
N ALA A 161 -2.21 2.61 -6.23
CA ALA A 161 -0.83 2.52 -5.76
C ALA A 161 -0.68 1.88 -4.38
N HIS A 162 -1.66 2.11 -3.49
CA HIS A 162 -1.68 1.49 -2.16
C HIS A 162 -2.06 0.01 -2.21
N CYS A 163 -2.97 -0.39 -3.10
CA CYS A 163 -3.31 -1.80 -3.31
C CYS A 163 -2.12 -2.59 -3.87
N GLU A 164 -1.41 -2.01 -4.84
CA GLU A 164 -0.19 -2.58 -5.45
C GLU A 164 0.92 -2.78 -4.42
N SER A 165 1.23 -1.73 -3.65
CA SER A 165 2.26 -1.80 -2.62
C SER A 165 1.88 -2.74 -1.48
N PHE A 166 0.62 -2.74 -1.05
CA PHE A 166 0.14 -3.64 0.00
C PHE A 166 0.27 -5.10 -0.42
N LEU A 167 -0.16 -5.44 -1.66
CA LEU A 167 -0.03 -6.79 -2.20
C LEU A 167 1.42 -7.25 -2.24
N THR A 168 2.29 -6.44 -2.83
CA THR A 168 3.70 -6.80 -3.02
C THR A 168 4.45 -6.90 -1.69
N LEU A 169 4.19 -6.01 -0.72
CA LEU A 169 4.74 -6.12 0.63
C LEU A 169 4.17 -7.32 1.39
N THR A 170 2.91 -7.69 1.18
CA THR A 170 2.33 -8.92 1.76
C THR A 170 3.04 -10.16 1.24
N VAL A 171 3.26 -10.26 -0.08
CA VAL A 171 4.03 -11.37 -0.69
C VAL A 171 5.47 -11.36 -0.20
N PHE A 172 6.11 -10.18 -0.10
CA PHE A 172 7.45 -10.03 0.47
C PHE A 172 7.55 -10.61 1.89
N LEU A 173 6.59 -10.27 2.76
CA LEU A 173 6.57 -10.73 4.15
C LEU A 173 6.32 -12.24 4.27
N ILE A 174 5.45 -12.81 3.42
CA ILE A 174 5.23 -14.26 3.36
C ILE A 174 6.52 -14.97 2.93
N GLU A 175 7.17 -14.48 1.86
CA GLU A 175 8.44 -15.03 1.36
C GLU A 175 9.56 -14.90 2.41
N TRP A 176 9.59 -13.77 3.14
CA TRP A 176 10.55 -13.57 4.23
C TRP A 176 10.38 -14.59 5.36
N ALA A 177 9.15 -14.91 5.72
CA ALA A 177 8.85 -15.87 6.77
C ALA A 177 9.10 -17.33 6.35
N ASP A 178 9.03 -17.64 5.04
CA ASP A 178 9.14 -19.01 4.50
C ASP A 178 10.54 -19.29 3.94
N ARG A 179 10.83 -18.89 2.72
CA ARG A 179 12.01 -19.35 1.96
C ARG A 179 13.16 -18.36 1.93
N ARG A 180 12.88 -17.08 2.09
CA ARG A 180 13.85 -15.96 2.05
C ARG A 180 14.71 -15.96 0.79
N ARG A 181 14.10 -16.20 -0.39
CA ARG A 181 14.80 -16.16 -1.67
C ARG A 181 15.13 -14.71 -2.03
N PRO A 182 16.45 -14.33 -2.11
CA PRO A 182 16.81 -12.92 -2.21
C PRO A 182 16.27 -12.25 -3.48
N ALA A 183 16.28 -12.95 -4.62
CA ALA A 183 15.75 -12.41 -5.87
C ALA A 183 14.24 -12.14 -5.80
N VAL A 184 13.45 -13.02 -5.16
CA VAL A 184 12.00 -12.80 -4.97
C VAL A 184 11.76 -11.62 -4.05
N LEU A 185 12.49 -11.55 -2.92
CA LEU A 185 12.40 -10.42 -1.98
C LEU A 185 12.74 -9.10 -2.67
N GLY A 186 13.83 -9.07 -3.45
CA GLY A 186 14.23 -7.90 -4.22
C GLY A 186 13.20 -7.49 -5.27
N SER A 187 12.61 -8.47 -5.98
CA SER A 187 11.56 -8.20 -6.98
C SER A 187 10.30 -7.62 -6.35
N MET A 188 9.86 -8.13 -5.19
CA MET A 188 8.67 -7.62 -4.51
C MET A 188 8.89 -6.18 -4.02
N LEU A 189 10.07 -5.87 -3.47
CA LEU A 189 10.43 -4.51 -3.08
C LEU A 189 10.56 -3.58 -4.28
N ALA A 190 11.12 -4.06 -5.39
CA ALA A 190 11.22 -3.31 -6.64
C ALA A 190 9.84 -2.91 -7.19
N ILE A 191 8.90 -3.85 -7.25
CA ILE A 191 7.53 -3.59 -7.69
C ILE A 191 6.83 -2.63 -6.72
N SER A 192 6.96 -2.86 -5.41
CA SER A 192 6.40 -1.97 -4.39
C SER A 192 6.95 -0.54 -4.52
N PHE A 193 8.25 -0.39 -4.78
CA PHE A 193 8.88 0.90 -5.03
C PHE A 193 8.31 1.63 -6.25
N LEU A 194 8.04 0.92 -7.34
CA LEU A 194 7.46 1.52 -8.55
C LEU A 194 6.02 2.03 -8.33
N ALA A 195 5.30 1.44 -7.38
CA ALA A 195 3.98 1.91 -6.94
C ALA A 195 4.10 3.05 -5.91
N ARG A 196 4.93 2.83 -4.87
CA ARG A 196 5.08 3.70 -3.70
C ARG A 196 6.56 3.77 -3.31
N PRO A 197 7.29 4.81 -3.73
CA PRO A 197 8.75 4.90 -3.54
C PRO A 197 9.22 4.77 -2.09
N THR A 198 8.40 5.20 -1.12
CA THR A 198 8.70 5.12 0.32
C THR A 198 8.93 3.69 0.81
N THR A 199 8.29 2.70 0.19
CA THR A 199 8.33 1.29 0.61
C THR A 199 9.69 0.63 0.44
N ILE A 200 10.56 1.20 -0.42
CA ILE A 200 11.93 0.70 -0.62
C ILE A 200 12.76 0.71 0.65
N LEU A 201 12.42 1.58 1.62
CA LEU A 201 13.14 1.68 2.88
C LEU A 201 13.07 0.41 3.72
N ALA A 202 12.09 -0.46 3.46
CA ALA A 202 12.04 -1.80 4.06
C ALA A 202 13.24 -2.68 3.63
N ALA A 203 13.86 -2.40 2.46
CA ALA A 203 15.05 -3.12 2.01
C ALA A 203 16.21 -3.01 2.99
N ILE A 204 16.32 -1.91 3.73
CA ILE A 204 17.44 -1.64 4.64
C ILE A 204 17.49 -2.69 5.76
N PRO A 205 16.49 -2.80 6.67
CA PRO A 205 16.58 -3.73 7.79
C PRO A 205 16.50 -5.19 7.33
N PHE A 206 15.68 -5.51 6.34
CA PHE A 206 15.56 -6.88 5.84
C PHE A 206 16.80 -7.31 5.06
N GLY A 207 17.38 -6.43 4.25
CA GLY A 207 18.61 -6.69 3.49
C GLY A 207 19.82 -6.90 4.40
N LEU A 208 19.97 -6.05 5.43
CA LEU A 208 21.04 -6.20 6.42
C LEU A 208 20.96 -7.55 7.13
N VAL A 209 19.77 -7.94 7.59
CA VAL A 209 19.57 -9.24 8.27
C VAL A 209 19.82 -10.40 7.30
N LEU A 210 19.34 -10.29 6.05
CA LEU A 210 19.52 -11.33 5.04
C LEU A 210 20.99 -11.58 4.74
N VAL A 211 21.75 -10.51 4.46
CA VAL A 211 23.18 -10.57 4.14
C VAL A 211 23.99 -11.09 5.33
N TRP A 212 23.69 -10.62 6.54
CA TRP A 212 24.38 -11.05 7.75
C TRP A 212 24.21 -12.53 8.10
N GLN A 213 23.04 -13.09 7.76
CA GLN A 213 22.71 -14.50 8.09
C GLN A 213 23.20 -15.51 7.04
N ARG A 214 23.69 -15.06 5.89
CA ARG A 214 24.04 -15.96 4.77
C ARG A 214 25.53 -16.11 4.60
N ARG A 215 25.97 -17.34 4.27
CA ARG A 215 27.37 -17.62 3.89
C ARG A 215 27.71 -17.06 2.51
N ASP A 216 26.74 -17.01 1.61
CA ASP A 216 26.81 -16.45 0.25
C ASP A 216 26.34 -14.96 0.22
N ALA A 217 26.79 -14.18 1.21
CA ALA A 217 26.34 -12.80 1.47
C ALA A 217 26.37 -11.89 0.22
N VAL A 218 27.47 -11.95 -0.57
CA VAL A 218 27.60 -11.16 -1.79
C VAL A 218 26.57 -11.54 -2.83
N LEU A 219 26.37 -12.84 -3.09
CA LEU A 219 25.37 -13.33 -4.04
C LEU A 219 23.96 -12.96 -3.57
N ALA A 220 23.67 -13.09 -2.28
CA ALA A 220 22.38 -12.71 -1.71
C ALA A 220 22.13 -11.19 -1.85
N ALA A 221 23.16 -10.36 -1.61
CA ALA A 221 23.08 -8.91 -1.80
C ALA A 221 22.83 -8.54 -3.28
N LEU A 222 23.52 -9.18 -4.21
CA LEU A 222 23.31 -8.98 -5.64
C LEU A 222 21.91 -9.41 -6.09
N GLN A 223 21.44 -10.57 -5.67
CA GLN A 223 20.11 -11.08 -6.01
C GLN A 223 18.99 -10.20 -5.43
N LEU A 224 19.16 -9.65 -4.23
CA LEU A 224 18.22 -8.70 -3.64
C LEU A 224 18.30 -7.33 -4.34
N GLY A 225 19.52 -6.84 -4.53
CA GLY A 225 19.78 -5.47 -5.00
C GLY A 225 19.55 -5.27 -6.49
N LEU A 226 19.78 -6.29 -7.34
CA LEU A 226 19.66 -6.15 -8.79
C LEU A 226 18.24 -5.76 -9.24
N PRO A 227 17.16 -6.44 -8.82
CA PRO A 227 15.79 -6.01 -9.16
C PRO A 227 15.48 -4.59 -8.66
N ILE A 228 15.93 -4.25 -7.46
CA ILE A 228 15.77 -2.92 -6.88
C ILE A 228 16.52 -1.86 -7.70
N GLY A 229 17.77 -2.13 -8.07
CA GLY A 229 18.57 -1.24 -8.89
C GLY A 229 17.96 -1.00 -10.27
N ILE A 230 17.42 -2.04 -10.90
CA ILE A 230 16.70 -1.94 -12.18
C ILE A 230 15.46 -1.05 -12.01
N ALA A 231 14.67 -1.24 -10.95
CA ALA A 231 13.48 -0.43 -10.69
C ALA A 231 13.82 1.05 -10.43
N ILE A 232 14.89 1.34 -9.67
CA ILE A 232 15.38 2.71 -9.44
C ILE A 232 15.85 3.34 -10.76
N ALA A 233 16.61 2.62 -11.57
CA ALA A 233 17.07 3.11 -12.86
C ALA A 233 15.91 3.38 -13.82
N PHE A 234 14.91 2.48 -13.86
CA PHE A 234 13.71 2.66 -14.66
C PHE A 234 12.88 3.85 -14.18
N TYR A 235 12.70 4.02 -12.87
CA TYR A 235 11.98 5.17 -12.31
C TYR A 235 12.70 6.48 -12.60
N GLY A 236 14.02 6.51 -12.47
CA GLY A 236 14.85 7.67 -12.80
C GLY A 236 14.79 8.01 -14.30
N TRP A 237 14.85 7.01 -15.18
CA TRP A 237 14.67 7.20 -16.62
C TRP A 237 13.26 7.75 -16.94
N TYR A 238 12.21 7.20 -16.35
CA TYR A 238 10.83 7.65 -16.52
C TYR A 238 10.63 9.09 -16.07
N ASN A 239 11.29 9.51 -14.99
CA ASN A 239 11.30 10.91 -14.54
C ASN A 239 12.09 11.79 -15.49
N TRP A 240 13.27 11.34 -15.93
CA TRP A 240 14.13 12.10 -16.82
C TRP A 240 13.45 12.42 -18.17
N VAL A 241 12.76 11.46 -18.76
CA VAL A 241 12.03 11.66 -20.01
C VAL A 241 10.91 12.70 -19.86
N ARG A 242 10.24 12.72 -18.71
CA ARG A 242 9.10 13.62 -18.46
C ARG A 242 9.51 15.01 -17.96
N PHE A 243 10.48 15.06 -17.07
CA PHE A 243 10.80 16.24 -16.28
C PHE A 243 12.24 16.76 -16.52
N GLY A 244 13.04 16.10 -17.35
CA GLY A 244 14.43 16.47 -17.63
C GLY A 244 15.41 16.14 -16.49
N SER A 245 14.95 15.54 -15.40
CA SER A 245 15.80 15.14 -14.26
C SER A 245 15.36 13.78 -13.71
N PRO A 246 16.29 12.84 -13.43
CA PRO A 246 15.94 11.54 -12.87
C PRO A 246 15.40 11.63 -11.43
N LEU A 247 15.67 12.70 -10.71
CA LEU A 247 15.26 12.91 -9.32
C LEU A 247 13.97 13.74 -9.20
N GLU A 248 13.52 14.40 -10.28
CA GLU A 248 12.26 15.14 -10.26
C GLU A 248 11.08 14.19 -10.44
N THR A 249 10.20 14.15 -9.45
CA THR A 249 9.02 13.27 -9.46
C THR A 249 7.74 13.98 -9.94
N GLY A 250 7.84 15.30 -10.16
CA GLY A 250 6.72 16.17 -10.49
C GLY A 250 5.99 16.73 -9.28
N TYR A 251 6.11 16.17 -8.10
CA TYR A 251 5.36 16.63 -6.91
C TYR A 251 5.75 18.02 -6.42
N ALA A 252 6.98 18.47 -6.69
CA ALA A 252 7.44 19.81 -6.34
C ALA A 252 6.81 20.90 -7.20
N ILE A 253 6.46 20.58 -8.45
CA ILE A 253 6.10 21.54 -9.50
C ILE A 253 4.71 21.29 -10.10
N SER A 254 3.97 20.28 -9.62
CA SER A 254 2.63 19.97 -10.11
C SER A 254 1.60 21.02 -9.71
N TYR A 255 0.57 21.16 -10.54
CA TYR A 255 -0.57 22.03 -10.27
C TYR A 255 -1.40 21.49 -9.11
N LEU A 256 -1.66 22.33 -8.12
CA LEU A 256 -2.54 22.06 -6.99
C LEU A 256 -3.70 23.09 -6.97
N THR A 257 -4.88 22.60 -6.62
CA THR A 257 -6.08 23.47 -6.46
C THR A 257 -6.33 23.87 -5.02
N ASP A 258 -5.70 23.17 -4.06
CA ASP A 258 -5.90 23.42 -2.65
C ASP A 258 -4.82 24.36 -2.09
N PRO A 259 -5.20 25.60 -1.65
CA PRO A 259 -4.25 26.54 -1.10
C PRO A 259 -3.51 26.03 0.16
N SER A 260 -4.16 25.16 0.95
CA SER A 260 -3.55 24.62 2.17
C SER A 260 -2.44 23.63 1.83
N LEU A 261 -2.64 22.77 0.83
CA LEU A 261 -1.60 21.86 0.33
C LEU A 261 -0.47 22.63 -0.35
N GLU A 262 -0.78 23.70 -1.07
CA GLU A 262 0.24 24.57 -1.68
C GLU A 262 1.10 25.25 -0.60
N ALA A 263 0.49 25.81 0.44
CA ALA A 263 1.22 26.39 1.56
C ALA A 263 2.13 25.36 2.27
N ARG A 264 1.64 24.12 2.43
CA ARG A 264 2.43 23.04 2.98
C ARG A 264 3.60 22.67 2.08
N ARG A 265 3.40 22.59 0.74
CA ARG A 265 4.44 22.30 -0.24
C ARG A 265 5.56 23.34 -0.26
N GLN A 266 5.25 24.63 -0.03
CA GLN A 266 6.24 25.71 0.07
C GLN A 266 7.22 25.51 1.23
N LEU A 267 6.84 24.76 2.27
CA LEU A 267 7.75 24.35 3.36
C LEU A 267 8.68 23.20 2.97
N GLY A 268 8.55 22.67 1.75
CA GLY A 268 9.28 21.53 1.19
C GLY A 268 8.39 20.32 0.96
N VAL A 269 8.71 19.55 -0.10
CA VAL A 269 8.00 18.30 -0.42
C VAL A 269 8.09 17.32 0.74
N PHE A 270 9.25 17.25 1.39
CA PHE A 270 9.51 16.52 2.63
C PHE A 270 10.09 17.50 3.65
N SER A 271 9.40 17.71 4.77
CA SER A 271 9.81 18.63 5.82
C SER A 271 9.40 18.15 7.20
N LEU A 272 10.25 18.39 8.21
CA LEU A 272 9.91 18.12 9.61
C LEU A 272 8.69 18.93 10.08
N SER A 273 8.42 20.09 9.49
CA SER A 273 7.25 20.91 9.79
C SER A 273 5.92 20.22 9.45
N GLN A 274 5.93 19.19 8.57
CA GLN A 274 4.73 18.42 8.22
C GLN A 274 4.36 17.36 9.27
N VAL A 275 5.33 16.95 10.09
CA VAL A 275 5.18 15.80 11.00
C VAL A 275 4.02 15.98 12.00
N PRO A 276 3.87 17.13 12.70
CA PRO A 276 2.80 17.30 13.67
C PRO A 276 1.41 17.13 13.03
N GLU A 277 1.19 17.74 11.88
CA GLU A 277 -0.10 17.66 11.19
C GLU A 277 -0.36 16.26 10.62
N ASN A 278 0.63 15.62 9.99
CA ASN A 278 0.46 14.27 9.48
C ASN A 278 0.24 13.24 10.61
N LEU A 279 0.87 13.40 11.78
CA LEU A 279 0.58 12.59 12.96
C LEU A 279 -0.82 12.83 13.48
N ARG A 280 -1.29 14.10 13.52
CA ARG A 280 -2.66 14.44 13.90
C ARG A 280 -3.67 13.75 12.99
N LEU A 281 -3.47 13.86 11.67
CA LEU A 281 -4.33 13.22 10.67
C LEU A 281 -4.31 11.69 10.81
N ALA A 282 -3.14 11.09 10.96
CA ALA A 282 -3.00 9.64 11.04
C ALA A 282 -3.56 9.03 12.32
N LEU A 283 -3.46 9.72 13.45
CA LEU A 283 -3.75 9.14 14.77
C LEU A 283 -4.97 9.74 15.48
N LEU A 284 -5.30 11.01 15.22
CA LEU A 284 -6.25 11.78 16.03
C LEU A 284 -7.41 12.38 15.24
N ALA A 285 -7.42 12.31 13.90
CA ALA A 285 -8.51 12.88 13.10
C ALA A 285 -9.83 12.16 13.39
N LEU A 286 -10.85 12.95 13.77
CA LEU A 286 -12.19 12.48 14.14
C LEU A 286 -13.21 12.98 13.10
N PRO A 287 -14.41 12.38 13.03
CA PRO A 287 -15.51 12.92 12.23
C PRO A 287 -15.91 14.30 12.73
N GLU A 288 -16.34 15.16 11.82
CA GLU A 288 -16.88 16.48 12.13
C GLU A 288 -18.39 16.39 12.33
N GLY A 289 -18.90 17.11 13.34
CA GLY A 289 -20.32 17.20 13.61
C GLY A 289 -21.04 18.15 12.64
N LEU A 290 -22.15 17.70 12.06
CA LEU A 290 -23.07 18.51 11.28
C LEU A 290 -24.34 18.81 12.10
N GLY A 291 -24.91 20.02 11.96
CA GLY A 291 -26.18 20.37 12.60
C GLY A 291 -27.41 19.72 11.97
N HIS A 292 -27.28 18.92 10.93
CA HIS A 292 -28.34 18.25 10.18
C HIS A 292 -27.90 16.85 9.74
N PHE A 293 -28.85 16.02 9.28
CA PHE A 293 -28.53 14.70 8.72
C PHE A 293 -27.50 14.83 7.57
N PRO A 294 -26.44 13.99 7.53
CA PRO A 294 -26.18 12.77 8.30
C PRO A 294 -25.54 12.96 9.68
N TYR A 295 -25.54 14.14 10.28
CA TYR A 295 -25.02 14.54 11.59
C TYR A 295 -23.50 14.45 11.77
N LEU A 296 -22.83 13.60 11.00
CA LEU A 296 -21.37 13.45 10.97
C LEU A 296 -20.89 13.50 9.52
N THR A 297 -19.76 14.12 9.31
CA THR A 297 -19.03 14.12 8.04
C THR A 297 -17.58 13.74 8.27
N VAL A 298 -16.91 13.29 7.21
CA VAL A 298 -15.48 13.04 7.22
C VAL A 298 -14.78 14.24 6.62
N ASP A 299 -13.79 14.78 7.33
CA ASP A 299 -12.92 15.82 6.79
C ASP A 299 -12.28 15.33 5.48
N ARG A 300 -11.94 16.25 4.60
CA ARG A 300 -11.30 15.97 3.32
C ARG A 300 -10.02 15.13 3.46
N PHE A 301 -9.27 15.32 4.54
CA PHE A 301 -8.04 14.57 4.82
C PHE A 301 -8.28 13.20 5.48
N GLY A 302 -9.55 12.85 5.72
CA GLY A 302 -9.96 11.55 6.23
C GLY A 302 -9.88 11.39 7.74
N LEU A 303 -10.29 10.24 8.20
CA LEU A 303 -10.26 9.84 9.61
C LEU A 303 -8.91 9.24 10.00
N SER A 304 -8.64 9.20 11.30
CA SER A 304 -7.44 8.53 11.82
C SER A 304 -7.43 7.03 11.48
N MET A 305 -6.24 6.51 11.21
CA MET A 305 -6.07 5.08 10.95
C MET A 305 -6.46 4.22 12.16
N LEU A 306 -6.38 4.76 13.37
CA LEU A 306 -6.76 4.05 14.59
C LEU A 306 -8.27 4.04 14.81
N LEU A 307 -8.98 5.04 14.31
CA LEU A 307 -10.44 5.07 14.35
C LEU A 307 -11.04 4.11 13.31
N VAL A 308 -10.50 4.15 12.08
CA VAL A 308 -10.93 3.26 10.99
C VAL A 308 -10.49 1.80 11.22
N SER A 309 -9.34 1.60 11.82
CA SER A 309 -8.72 0.27 11.99
C SER A 309 -8.19 0.07 13.41
N PRO A 310 -9.04 0.12 14.46
CA PRO A 310 -8.60 0.00 15.85
C PRO A 310 -7.92 -1.34 16.16
N ALA A 311 -8.15 -2.38 15.36
CA ALA A 311 -7.45 -3.66 15.47
C ALA A 311 -5.93 -3.53 15.28
N LEU A 312 -5.43 -2.48 14.61
CA LEU A 312 -3.98 -2.21 14.51
C LEU A 312 -3.32 -2.01 15.87
N LEU A 313 -4.05 -1.55 16.89
CA LEU A 313 -3.52 -1.45 18.25
C LEU A 313 -3.04 -2.79 18.79
N THR A 314 -3.60 -3.91 18.32
CA THR A 314 -3.17 -5.25 18.75
C THR A 314 -1.77 -5.62 18.26
N SER A 315 -1.17 -4.86 17.33
CA SER A 315 0.25 -5.01 16.96
C SER A 315 1.19 -4.82 18.16
N LEU A 316 0.80 -4.00 19.14
CA LEU A 316 1.57 -3.76 20.36
C LEU A 316 1.74 -5.04 21.18
N TRP A 317 0.87 -6.04 21.05
CA TRP A 317 1.00 -7.34 21.72
C TRP A 317 2.20 -8.15 21.21
N ALA A 318 2.76 -7.85 20.03
CA ALA A 318 4.03 -8.42 19.58
C ALA A 318 5.17 -8.04 20.53
N GLY A 319 5.09 -6.87 21.16
CA GLY A 319 6.15 -6.33 22.02
C GLY A 319 7.41 -5.94 21.22
N PHE A 320 8.49 -5.65 21.94
CA PHE A 320 9.73 -5.14 21.35
C PHE A 320 10.96 -6.02 21.67
N ARG A 321 10.76 -7.17 22.29
CA ARG A 321 11.88 -8.05 22.73
C ARG A 321 12.23 -9.14 21.71
N ASP A 322 11.26 -9.55 20.91
CA ASP A 322 11.46 -10.54 19.87
C ASP A 322 12.15 -9.92 18.66
N ARG A 323 13.15 -10.60 18.08
CA ARG A 323 13.94 -10.09 16.94
C ARG A 323 13.08 -9.90 15.68
N ALA A 324 12.10 -10.79 15.47
CA ALA A 324 11.19 -10.64 14.34
C ALA A 324 10.28 -9.43 14.55
N ALA A 325 9.78 -9.20 15.78
CA ALA A 325 9.02 -8.00 16.11
C ALA A 325 9.87 -6.73 15.92
N GLN A 326 11.13 -6.73 16.38
CA GLN A 326 12.04 -5.58 16.18
C GLN A 326 12.23 -5.26 14.70
N LEU A 327 12.49 -6.29 13.88
CA LEU A 327 12.67 -6.12 12.43
C LEU A 327 11.43 -5.49 11.78
N LEU A 328 10.23 -5.99 12.12
CA LEU A 328 8.96 -5.48 11.60
C LEU A 328 8.68 -4.05 12.06
N TRP A 329 8.94 -3.73 13.34
CA TRP A 329 8.78 -2.36 13.87
C TRP A 329 9.74 -1.38 13.19
N ILE A 330 11.02 -1.76 13.00
CA ILE A 330 12.01 -0.92 12.31
C ILE A 330 11.57 -0.68 10.86
N ALA A 331 11.13 -1.72 10.15
CA ALA A 331 10.67 -1.59 8.78
C ALA A 331 9.42 -0.69 8.67
N ALA A 332 8.43 -0.90 9.54
CA ALA A 332 7.23 -0.06 9.60
C ALA A 332 7.60 1.41 9.85
N ALA A 333 8.49 1.67 10.82
CA ALA A 333 8.95 3.02 11.15
C ALA A 333 9.70 3.68 9.99
N LEU A 334 10.64 2.96 9.35
CA LEU A 334 11.41 3.50 8.23
C LEU A 334 10.51 3.86 7.04
N VAL A 335 9.53 3.03 6.73
CA VAL A 335 8.55 3.32 5.65
C VAL A 335 7.62 4.46 6.05
N ALA A 336 7.25 4.57 7.32
CA ALA A 336 6.36 5.62 7.82
C ALA A 336 7.02 7.00 7.89
N VAL A 337 8.34 7.08 8.12
CA VAL A 337 9.07 8.37 8.23
C VAL A 337 8.82 9.29 7.03
N PRO A 338 9.09 8.91 5.78
CA PRO A 338 8.83 9.80 4.65
C PRO A 338 7.34 10.11 4.45
N VAL A 339 6.43 9.20 4.85
CA VAL A 339 4.98 9.46 4.84
C VAL A 339 4.63 10.62 5.76
N PHE A 340 5.20 10.68 6.96
CA PHE A 340 4.96 11.77 7.90
C PHE A 340 5.70 13.06 7.55
N LEU A 341 6.78 12.98 6.79
CA LEU A 341 7.50 14.16 6.30
C LEU A 341 6.86 14.78 5.06
N TYR A 342 5.99 14.06 4.33
CA TYR A 342 5.42 14.48 3.06
C TYR A 342 4.34 15.55 3.23
N TYR A 343 4.36 16.59 2.37
CA TYR A 343 3.40 17.70 2.44
C TYR A 343 1.96 17.29 2.16
N GLY A 344 1.74 16.30 1.29
CA GLY A 344 0.43 15.82 0.92
C GLY A 344 -0.11 14.88 1.99
N GLY A 345 -0.99 15.34 2.88
CA GLY A 345 -1.67 14.48 3.87
C GLY A 345 -2.69 13.52 3.26
N GLY A 346 -2.79 13.49 1.93
CA GLY A 346 -3.89 12.90 1.20
C GLY A 346 -5.04 13.89 1.07
N ALA A 347 -5.96 13.66 0.16
CA ALA A 347 -7.20 14.41 0.03
C ALA A 347 -8.29 13.52 -0.53
N ASP A 348 -9.55 13.88 -0.25
CA ASP A 348 -10.74 13.16 -0.72
C ASP A 348 -10.65 11.65 -0.38
N GLN A 349 -10.32 11.36 0.88
CA GLN A 349 -10.11 10.03 1.40
C GLN A 349 -10.96 9.76 2.64
N TYR A 350 -11.33 8.48 2.84
CA TYR A 350 -12.09 8.06 4.00
C TYR A 350 -11.23 8.05 5.28
N GLY A 351 -10.01 7.58 5.19
CA GLY A 351 -9.05 7.54 6.29
C GLY A 351 -7.63 7.78 5.79
N PHE A 352 -6.66 7.90 6.68
CA PHE A 352 -5.26 8.18 6.36
C PHE A 352 -4.63 7.06 5.52
N ARG A 353 -4.93 7.04 4.19
CA ARG A 353 -4.57 5.95 3.25
C ARG A 353 -3.08 5.67 3.17
N TYR A 354 -2.23 6.67 3.40
CA TYR A 354 -0.77 6.48 3.39
C TYR A 354 -0.28 5.50 4.46
N SER A 355 -1.10 5.21 5.48
CA SER A 355 -0.81 4.13 6.43
C SER A 355 -0.70 2.76 5.78
N LEU A 356 -1.33 2.54 4.62
CA LEU A 356 -1.25 1.26 3.90
C LEU A 356 0.16 0.92 3.43
N ASP A 357 1.05 1.91 3.28
CA ASP A 357 2.46 1.67 2.90
C ASP A 357 3.22 0.88 4.00
N PHE A 358 2.82 1.01 5.27
CA PHE A 358 3.44 0.28 6.40
C PHE A 358 2.48 -0.68 7.13
N THR A 359 1.20 -0.69 6.80
CA THR A 359 0.21 -1.60 7.40
C THR A 359 0.54 -3.08 7.23
N PRO A 360 1.12 -3.61 6.13
CA PRO A 360 1.50 -5.02 6.04
C PRO A 360 2.45 -5.46 7.16
N PHE A 361 3.39 -4.60 7.58
CA PHE A 361 4.29 -4.88 8.72
C PHE A 361 3.51 -4.90 10.05
N LEU A 362 2.53 -3.98 10.23
CA LEU A 362 1.67 -3.96 11.40
C LEU A 362 0.77 -5.20 11.46
N VAL A 363 0.25 -5.69 10.33
CA VAL A 363 -0.53 -6.94 10.25
C VAL A 363 0.34 -8.14 10.64
N ALA A 364 1.59 -8.19 10.19
CA ALA A 364 2.53 -9.23 10.62
C ALA A 364 2.80 -9.17 12.14
N LEU A 365 2.90 -7.96 12.72
CA LEU A 365 3.01 -7.76 14.17
C LEU A 365 1.73 -8.19 14.91
N VAL A 366 0.54 -7.86 14.39
CA VAL A 366 -0.75 -8.34 14.93
C VAL A 366 -0.75 -9.86 14.99
N ALA A 367 -0.31 -10.52 13.92
CA ALA A 367 -0.24 -11.98 13.87
C ALA A 367 0.78 -12.55 14.86
N LEU A 368 1.97 -11.96 14.95
CA LEU A 368 3.02 -12.36 15.89
C LEU A 368 2.57 -12.22 17.34
N GLY A 369 1.86 -11.13 17.64
CA GLY A 369 1.29 -10.86 18.98
C GLY A 369 0.07 -11.71 19.32
N SER A 370 -0.53 -12.38 18.35
CA SER A 370 -1.83 -13.08 18.51
C SER A 370 -1.82 -14.21 19.53
N SER A 371 -0.66 -14.79 19.84
CA SER A 371 -0.50 -15.79 20.93
C SER A 371 -0.77 -15.22 22.33
N ARG A 372 -0.75 -13.90 22.49
CA ARG A 372 -1.01 -13.17 23.74
C ARG A 372 -2.45 -12.64 23.83
N TRP A 373 -3.27 -12.89 22.82
CA TRP A 373 -4.66 -12.44 22.82
C TRP A 373 -5.47 -13.14 23.92
N LYS A 374 -6.26 -12.32 24.64
CA LYS A 374 -7.19 -12.82 25.67
C LYS A 374 -8.49 -13.36 25.07
N GLY A 375 -8.75 -13.08 23.79
CA GLY A 375 -9.86 -13.63 23.03
C GLY A 375 -10.90 -12.60 22.63
N TRP A 376 -11.83 -12.21 23.52
CA TRP A 376 -12.93 -11.33 23.14
C TRP A 376 -12.53 -9.87 22.88
N PRO A 377 -11.57 -9.23 23.62
CA PRO A 377 -11.28 -7.83 23.39
C PRO A 377 -10.68 -7.58 21.98
N GLU A 378 -9.76 -8.44 21.55
CA GLU A 378 -9.12 -8.32 20.24
C GLU A 378 -10.11 -8.58 19.11
N ARG A 379 -11.03 -9.54 19.30
CA ARG A 379 -12.11 -9.80 18.33
C ARG A 379 -13.11 -8.64 18.25
N LEU A 380 -13.38 -7.99 19.39
CA LEU A 380 -14.22 -6.79 19.41
C LEU A 380 -13.57 -5.66 18.62
N LEU A 381 -12.24 -5.40 18.79
CA LEU A 381 -11.52 -4.39 18.00
C LEU A 381 -11.57 -4.70 16.50
N ILE A 382 -11.46 -5.98 16.12
CA ILE A 382 -11.64 -6.40 14.73
C ILE A 382 -13.08 -6.15 14.26
N GLY A 383 -14.07 -6.52 15.07
CA GLY A 383 -15.48 -6.27 14.76
C GLY A 383 -15.78 -4.79 14.56
N ILE A 384 -15.25 -3.92 15.42
CA ILE A 384 -15.36 -2.46 15.28
C ILE A 384 -14.67 -2.01 13.99
N SER A 385 -13.46 -2.49 13.71
CA SER A 385 -12.75 -2.14 12.46
C SER A 385 -13.52 -2.53 11.20
N VAL A 386 -14.25 -3.65 11.22
CA VAL A 386 -15.06 -4.09 10.07
C VAL A 386 -16.37 -3.31 9.96
N ALA A 387 -16.87 -2.78 11.07
CA ALA A 387 -18.11 -2.00 11.12
C ALA A 387 -17.91 -0.50 10.85
N SER A 388 -16.69 0.01 11.01
CA SER A 388 -16.32 1.39 10.71
C SER A 388 -16.13 1.64 9.22
#